data_f3d755f8340dd7d4561b47c8b392ac21
#
_entry.id   f3d755f8340dd7d4561b47c8b392ac21
#
_cell.length_a   1.000
_cell.length_b   1.000
_cell.length_c   1.000
_cell.angle_alpha   90.00
_cell.angle_beta   90.00
_cell.angle_gamma   90.00
#
_symmetry.space_group_name_H-M   'P 1'
#
loop_
_entity.id
_entity.type
_entity.pdbx_description
1 polymer ?
#
loop_
_entity_poly.entity_id
_entity_poly.type
_entity_poly.pdbx_seq_one_letter_code
_entity_poly.pdbx_strand_id
1 'polypeptide(L)'
;MLIDGISRQSIESNDNYKVKIIDQTLLPHELKYITLNSFSDCCKAIKDMWVRGAPLIGVTASYGMFFAAYENPSKRNLNEAFKKLIATRPTAVDLKWALENIIKLIENAPTKEKPDLIWDFASKLEKKSIEQCSLIGDYGLEIIESHIKNDKTINILTHCNAGWLACVDWGTALAPIYKAYNKGIDVHVWVDETRPRSQGAALTAWELSKHGVNNTLIVDNAGGHLMQNGKVDMCIVGSDRTTSSGDVCNKIGTYMKALCAYDNNIPFYVALPESTIDFNLTSGVNKIEIEERAQEEVTLVRGINELGKICNVKITPNF
;
A
#
# COMPACT_ATOMS: atom_id res chain seq x y z
N MET A 1 10.43 8.62 -2.67
CA MET A 1 10.43 8.41 -4.15
C MET A 1 10.33 9.75 -4.89
N LEU A 2 10.46 9.78 -6.21
CA LEU A 2 10.44 11.05 -6.96
C LEU A 2 9.02 11.39 -7.46
N ILE A 3 8.64 12.67 -7.29
CA ILE A 3 7.52 13.29 -7.99
C ILE A 3 8.10 14.45 -8.79
N ASP A 4 8.12 14.32 -10.10
CA ASP A 4 8.68 15.35 -11.01
C ASP A 4 10.11 15.80 -10.59
N GLY A 5 10.97 14.84 -10.22
CA GLY A 5 12.37 15.06 -9.80
C GLY A 5 12.56 15.47 -8.34
N ILE A 6 11.50 15.65 -7.55
CA ILE A 6 11.57 16.02 -6.13
C ILE A 6 11.29 14.80 -5.25
N SER A 7 12.20 14.52 -4.29
CA SER A 7 12.00 13.42 -3.34
C SER A 7 10.81 13.70 -2.42
N ARG A 8 9.94 12.69 -2.28
CA ARG A 8 8.71 12.73 -1.50
C ARG A 8 8.45 11.40 -0.81
N GLN A 9 7.74 11.46 0.31
CA GLN A 9 7.21 10.31 1.03
C GLN A 9 5.68 10.43 1.16
N SER A 10 5.00 9.32 1.35
CA SER A 10 3.53 9.29 1.49
C SER A 10 3.07 9.83 2.84
N ILE A 11 3.92 9.71 3.85
CA ILE A 11 3.81 10.28 5.19
C ILE A 11 5.17 10.83 5.59
N GLU A 12 5.18 11.99 6.21
CA GLU A 12 6.37 12.66 6.72
C GLU A 12 6.08 13.19 8.13
N SER A 13 6.94 12.86 9.09
CA SER A 13 6.88 13.41 10.45
C SER A 13 8.07 14.34 10.72
N ASN A 14 7.94 15.24 11.70
CA ASN A 14 9.03 16.11 12.14
C ASN A 14 9.05 16.28 13.65
N ASP A 15 10.16 16.81 14.18
CA ASP A 15 10.41 16.99 15.62
C ASP A 15 9.40 17.92 16.34
N ASN A 16 8.56 18.63 15.59
CA ASN A 16 7.51 19.49 16.13
C ASN A 16 6.15 18.76 16.22
N TYR A 17 6.15 17.43 16.23
CA TYR A 17 4.95 16.58 16.30
C TYR A 17 3.95 16.82 15.14
N LYS A 18 4.44 17.25 13.99
CA LYS A 18 3.59 17.41 12.80
C LYS A 18 3.72 16.17 11.93
N VAL A 19 2.60 15.66 11.49
CA VAL A 19 2.49 14.52 10.57
C VAL A 19 1.78 14.97 9.31
N LYS A 20 2.45 14.86 8.16
CA LYS A 20 1.92 15.27 6.87
C LYS A 20 1.75 14.05 5.99
N ILE A 21 0.61 13.94 5.34
CA ILE A 21 0.28 12.84 4.43
C ILE A 21 -0.13 13.35 3.05
N ILE A 22 -0.09 12.46 2.05
CA ILE A 22 -0.73 12.69 0.76
C ILE A 22 -2.17 12.18 0.83
N ASP A 23 -3.14 13.02 0.45
CA ASP A 23 -4.52 12.57 0.24
C ASP A 23 -4.62 11.77 -1.07
N GLN A 24 -4.47 10.45 -0.95
CA GLN A 24 -4.48 9.55 -2.11
C GLN A 24 -5.85 9.44 -2.78
N THR A 25 -6.91 9.93 -2.14
CA THR A 25 -8.25 9.91 -2.75
C THR A 25 -8.38 10.94 -3.88
N LEU A 26 -7.49 11.91 -3.97
CA LEU A 26 -7.50 12.93 -5.03
C LEU A 26 -6.63 12.54 -6.23
N LEU A 27 -5.74 11.54 -6.07
CA LEU A 27 -4.92 11.02 -7.16
C LEU A 27 -5.77 10.26 -8.19
N PRO A 28 -5.38 10.28 -9.47
CA PRO A 28 -4.20 10.89 -10.07
C PRO A 28 -4.40 12.39 -10.42
N HIS A 29 -5.53 12.97 -10.10
CA HIS A 29 -5.97 14.25 -10.63
C HIS A 29 -5.42 15.46 -9.86
N GLU A 30 -5.22 15.32 -8.56
CA GLU A 30 -4.71 16.38 -7.69
C GLU A 30 -3.73 15.80 -6.66
N LEU A 31 -2.53 16.37 -6.57
CA LEU A 31 -1.59 16.05 -5.50
C LEU A 31 -1.80 17.01 -4.34
N LYS A 32 -2.39 16.53 -3.26
CA LYS A 32 -2.69 17.33 -2.08
C LYS A 32 -2.08 16.74 -0.83
N TYR A 33 -1.41 17.59 -0.08
CA TYR A 33 -0.88 17.26 1.24
C TYR A 33 -1.85 17.72 2.34
N ILE A 34 -2.02 16.88 3.36
CA ILE A 34 -2.82 17.17 4.56
C ILE A 34 -1.94 16.99 5.78
N THR A 35 -2.02 17.95 6.72
CA THR A 35 -1.38 17.82 8.03
C THR A 35 -2.39 17.20 9.00
N LEU A 36 -2.02 16.09 9.62
CA LEU A 36 -2.78 15.47 10.70
C LEU A 36 -2.41 16.16 12.02
N ASN A 37 -3.41 16.67 12.72
CA ASN A 37 -3.20 17.45 13.96
C ASN A 37 -3.90 16.82 15.17
N SER A 38 -4.65 15.74 14.96
CA SER A 38 -5.46 15.12 16.01
C SER A 38 -5.65 13.62 15.80
N PHE A 39 -6.05 12.94 16.86
CA PHE A 39 -6.52 11.56 16.81
C PHE A 39 -7.64 11.35 15.78
N SER A 40 -8.59 12.30 15.73
CA SER A 40 -9.72 12.25 14.80
C SER A 40 -9.26 12.34 13.35
N ASP A 41 -8.23 13.15 13.04
CA ASP A 41 -7.68 13.25 11.69
C ASP A 41 -7.06 11.93 11.23
N CYS A 42 -6.33 11.24 12.12
CA CYS A 42 -5.75 9.93 11.82
C CYS A 42 -6.83 8.87 11.58
N CYS A 43 -7.86 8.82 12.42
CA CYS A 43 -8.99 7.93 12.20
C CYS A 43 -9.68 8.19 10.86
N LYS A 44 -9.90 9.45 10.52
CA LYS A 44 -10.51 9.86 9.25
C LYS A 44 -9.60 9.50 8.06
N ALA A 45 -8.31 9.81 8.14
CA ALA A 45 -7.35 9.50 7.08
C ALA A 45 -7.34 7.99 6.72
N ILE A 46 -7.43 7.11 7.72
CA ILE A 46 -7.48 5.66 7.52
C ILE A 46 -8.86 5.23 6.99
N LYS A 47 -9.94 5.68 7.63
CA LYS A 47 -11.31 5.28 7.29
C LYS A 47 -11.71 5.73 5.89
N ASP A 48 -11.44 6.99 5.55
CA ASP A 48 -11.81 7.61 4.26
C ASP A 48 -10.77 7.32 3.18
N MET A 49 -9.73 6.51 3.51
CA MET A 49 -8.65 6.12 2.60
C MET A 49 -7.83 7.29 2.03
N TRP A 50 -7.61 8.35 2.79
CA TRP A 50 -6.57 9.33 2.45
C TRP A 50 -5.20 8.65 2.45
N VAL A 51 -5.02 7.69 3.36
CA VAL A 51 -3.92 6.73 3.37
C VAL A 51 -4.45 5.32 3.19
N ARG A 52 -3.70 4.47 2.49
CA ARG A 52 -4.04 3.07 2.23
C ARG A 52 -2.76 2.24 2.05
N GLY A 53 -2.89 0.91 2.11
CA GLY A 53 -1.76 -0.03 2.12
C GLY A 53 -1.37 -0.39 3.55
N ALA A 54 -1.06 -1.67 3.77
CA ALA A 54 -0.88 -2.21 5.12
C ALA A 54 0.19 -1.45 5.93
N PRO A 55 1.42 -1.22 5.41
CA PRO A 55 2.46 -0.52 6.17
C PRO A 55 2.09 0.93 6.50
N LEU A 56 1.56 1.69 5.53
CA LEU A 56 1.21 3.10 5.74
C LEU A 56 0.09 3.28 6.76
N ILE A 57 -0.90 2.37 6.75
CA ILE A 57 -1.99 2.39 7.73
C ILE A 57 -1.45 2.14 9.14
N GLY A 58 -0.51 1.21 9.31
CA GLY A 58 0.13 0.94 10.61
C GLY A 58 0.89 2.14 11.15
N VAL A 59 1.69 2.81 10.32
CA VAL A 59 2.41 4.04 10.68
C VAL A 59 1.43 5.16 11.04
N THR A 60 0.40 5.39 10.23
CA THR A 60 -0.61 6.43 10.48
C THR A 60 -1.38 6.18 11.77
N ALA A 61 -1.72 4.92 12.06
CA ALA A 61 -2.39 4.54 13.31
C ALA A 61 -1.49 4.77 14.55
N SER A 62 -0.19 4.55 14.40
CA SER A 62 0.79 4.81 15.47
C SER A 62 0.83 6.30 15.83
N TYR A 63 0.83 7.18 14.85
CA TYR A 63 0.68 8.62 15.10
C TYR A 63 -0.70 8.98 15.66
N GLY A 64 -1.77 8.27 15.28
CA GLY A 64 -3.08 8.42 15.90
C GLY A 64 -3.05 8.12 17.41
N MET A 65 -2.37 7.04 17.81
CA MET A 65 -2.18 6.73 19.23
C MET A 65 -1.35 7.81 19.96
N PHE A 66 -0.34 8.37 19.29
CA PHE A 66 0.41 9.51 19.83
C PHE A 66 -0.51 10.69 20.13
N PHE A 67 -1.31 11.14 19.16
CA PHE A 67 -2.23 12.26 19.38
C PHE A 67 -3.23 11.99 20.50
N ALA A 68 -3.76 10.76 20.59
CA ALA A 68 -4.62 10.37 21.70
C ALA A 68 -3.91 10.43 23.06
N ALA A 69 -2.65 10.01 23.13
CA ALA A 69 -1.85 10.06 24.35
C ALA A 69 -1.43 11.48 24.71
N TYR A 70 -1.13 12.31 23.72
CA TYR A 70 -0.76 13.71 23.90
C TYR A 70 -1.92 14.53 24.48
N GLU A 71 -3.15 14.26 24.02
CA GLU A 71 -4.36 14.87 24.55
C GLU A 71 -4.69 14.34 25.96
N ASN A 72 -4.67 13.01 26.15
CA ASN A 72 -4.98 12.37 27.43
C ASN A 72 -4.29 11.01 27.54
N PRO A 73 -3.17 10.90 28.29
CA PRO A 73 -2.40 9.66 28.41
C PRO A 73 -2.98 8.61 29.37
N SER A 74 -4.23 8.79 29.84
CA SER A 74 -4.86 7.82 30.74
C SER A 74 -5.11 6.47 30.05
N LYS A 75 -4.99 5.37 30.81
CA LYS A 75 -5.22 4.01 30.31
C LYS A 75 -6.60 3.85 29.67
N ARG A 76 -7.63 4.49 30.22
CA ARG A 76 -9.00 4.45 29.69
C ARG A 76 -9.03 5.07 28.29
N ASN A 77 -8.50 6.29 28.14
CA ASN A 77 -8.49 6.98 26.84
C ASN A 77 -7.73 6.20 25.78
N LEU A 78 -6.54 5.67 26.11
CA LEU A 78 -5.72 4.91 25.18
C LEU A 78 -6.39 3.61 24.74
N ASN A 79 -7.12 2.94 25.64
CA ASN A 79 -7.91 1.75 25.26
C ASN A 79 -9.11 2.11 24.36
N GLU A 80 -9.75 3.24 24.55
CA GLU A 80 -10.82 3.74 23.67
C GLU A 80 -10.25 4.13 22.30
N ALA A 81 -9.09 4.79 22.26
CA ALA A 81 -8.39 5.14 21.02
C ALA A 81 -7.99 3.89 20.23
N PHE A 82 -7.42 2.88 20.89
CA PHE A 82 -7.11 1.57 20.28
C PHE A 82 -8.34 0.98 19.58
N LYS A 83 -9.48 0.87 20.30
CA LYS A 83 -10.72 0.31 19.75
C LYS A 83 -11.23 1.09 18.53
N LYS A 84 -11.18 2.43 18.60
CA LYS A 84 -11.62 3.30 17.51
C LYS A 84 -10.73 3.16 16.27
N LEU A 85 -9.41 3.08 16.43
CA LEU A 85 -8.47 2.87 15.32
C LEU A 85 -8.69 1.50 14.67
N ILE A 86 -8.78 0.41 15.45
CA ILE A 86 -9.08 -0.92 14.91
C ILE A 86 -10.38 -0.92 14.10
N ALA A 87 -11.41 -0.23 14.57
CA ALA A 87 -12.70 -0.15 13.88
C ALA A 87 -12.66 0.63 12.55
N THR A 88 -11.59 1.40 12.28
CA THR A 88 -11.44 2.08 10.97
C THR A 88 -11.17 1.11 9.83
N ARG A 89 -10.40 0.05 10.07
CA ARG A 89 -10.06 -1.02 9.10
C ARG A 89 -9.82 -2.34 9.84
N PRO A 90 -10.89 -3.08 10.21
CA PRO A 90 -10.78 -4.27 11.07
C PRO A 90 -9.90 -5.40 10.50
N THR A 91 -9.81 -5.51 9.18
CA THR A 91 -9.05 -6.57 8.49
C THR A 91 -7.56 -6.23 8.29
N ALA A 92 -7.14 -4.98 8.59
CA ALA A 92 -5.76 -4.52 8.36
C ALA A 92 -4.81 -5.09 9.44
N VAL A 93 -3.97 -6.05 9.04
CA VAL A 93 -3.05 -6.76 9.97
C VAL A 93 -2.02 -5.81 10.56
N ASP A 94 -1.37 -4.98 9.75
CA ASP A 94 -0.34 -4.04 10.21
C ASP A 94 -0.89 -2.98 11.17
N LEU A 95 -2.15 -2.55 10.98
CA LEU A 95 -2.84 -1.66 11.92
C LEU A 95 -2.91 -2.30 13.30
N LYS A 96 -3.43 -3.52 13.37
CA LYS A 96 -3.58 -4.26 14.62
C LYS A 96 -2.23 -4.52 15.26
N TRP A 97 -1.27 -4.99 14.49
CA TRP A 97 0.10 -5.26 14.95
C TRP A 97 0.76 -4.02 15.57
N ALA A 98 0.71 -2.87 14.89
CA ALA A 98 1.29 -1.63 15.39
C ALA A 98 0.64 -1.18 16.71
N LEU A 99 -0.68 -1.23 16.80
CA LEU A 99 -1.42 -0.82 17.99
C LEU A 99 -1.18 -1.76 19.17
N GLU A 100 -1.12 -3.08 18.97
CA GLU A 100 -0.80 -4.05 20.01
C GLU A 100 0.61 -3.85 20.57
N ASN A 101 1.59 -3.55 19.70
CA ASN A 101 2.95 -3.25 20.14
C ASN A 101 3.02 -1.94 20.96
N ILE A 102 2.28 -0.91 20.57
CA ILE A 102 2.18 0.33 21.34
C ILE A 102 1.58 0.06 22.73
N ILE A 103 0.49 -0.69 22.82
CA ILE A 103 -0.13 -1.00 24.11
C ILE A 103 0.85 -1.74 25.03
N LYS A 104 1.58 -2.74 24.51
CA LYS A 104 2.63 -3.46 25.26
C LYS A 104 3.74 -2.51 25.72
N LEU A 105 4.22 -1.63 24.84
CA LEU A 105 5.28 -0.66 25.13
C LEU A 105 4.94 0.25 26.31
N ILE A 106 3.69 0.72 26.38
CA ILE A 106 3.26 1.71 27.38
C ILE A 106 2.59 1.10 28.60
N GLU A 107 2.50 -0.23 28.71
CA GLU A 107 1.74 -0.92 29.78
C GLU A 107 2.22 -0.51 31.18
N ASN A 108 3.54 -0.51 31.39
CA ASN A 108 4.17 -0.17 32.67
C ASN A 108 4.85 1.20 32.66
N ALA A 109 4.68 2.00 31.61
CA ALA A 109 5.31 3.29 31.49
C ALA A 109 4.61 4.35 32.37
N PRO A 110 5.38 5.30 32.96
CA PRO A 110 4.82 6.45 33.64
C PRO A 110 3.88 7.23 32.70
N THR A 111 2.74 7.66 33.25
CA THR A 111 1.69 8.30 32.39
C THR A 111 2.21 9.49 31.59
N LYS A 112 3.14 10.28 32.19
CA LYS A 112 3.72 11.47 31.52
C LYS A 112 4.66 11.14 30.36
N GLU A 113 5.26 9.96 30.35
CA GLU A 113 6.24 9.54 29.32
C GLU A 113 5.57 8.85 28.13
N LYS A 114 4.31 8.43 28.26
CA LYS A 114 3.61 7.68 27.22
C LYS A 114 3.55 8.39 25.87
N PRO A 115 3.25 9.70 25.78
CA PRO A 115 3.24 10.38 24.48
C PRO A 115 4.58 10.28 23.75
N ASP A 116 5.69 10.55 24.43
CA ASP A 116 7.02 10.53 23.84
C ASP A 116 7.42 9.12 23.41
N LEU A 117 7.13 8.11 24.24
CA LEU A 117 7.36 6.70 23.89
C LEU A 117 6.58 6.27 22.64
N ILE A 118 5.33 6.73 22.49
CA ILE A 118 4.51 6.41 21.32
C ILE A 118 5.02 7.15 20.08
N TRP A 119 5.43 8.42 20.23
CA TRP A 119 6.04 9.18 19.14
C TRP A 119 7.31 8.51 18.63
N ASP A 120 8.20 8.14 19.53
CA ASP A 120 9.43 7.42 19.21
C ASP A 120 9.16 6.09 18.51
N PHE A 121 8.15 5.35 18.97
CA PHE A 121 7.73 4.12 18.32
C PHE A 121 7.24 4.38 16.89
N ALA A 122 6.35 5.37 16.71
CA ALA A 122 5.81 5.71 15.39
C ALA A 122 6.90 6.16 14.42
N SER A 123 7.83 7.02 14.87
CA SER A 123 8.97 7.48 14.07
C SER A 123 9.93 6.33 13.70
N LYS A 124 10.16 5.40 14.64
CA LYS A 124 10.98 4.20 14.35
C LYS A 124 10.27 3.26 13.37
N LEU A 125 8.95 3.10 13.49
CA LEU A 125 8.17 2.28 12.57
C LEU A 125 8.17 2.89 11.16
N GLU A 126 8.06 4.21 11.03
CA GLU A 126 8.19 4.95 9.76
C GLU A 126 9.53 4.65 9.10
N LYS A 127 10.66 4.81 9.82
CA LYS A 127 12.00 4.52 9.33
C LYS A 127 12.19 3.05 8.98
N LYS A 128 11.73 2.13 9.85
CA LYS A 128 11.79 0.69 9.59
C LYS A 128 11.03 0.31 8.32
N SER A 129 9.87 0.92 8.07
CA SER A 129 9.12 0.69 6.84
C SER A 129 9.93 1.07 5.58
N ILE A 130 10.62 2.21 5.61
CA ILE A 130 11.48 2.65 4.50
C ILE A 130 12.62 1.64 4.28
N GLU A 131 13.31 1.23 5.35
CA GLU A 131 14.42 0.28 5.28
C GLU A 131 13.99 -1.08 4.73
N GLN A 132 12.88 -1.63 5.24
CA GLN A 132 12.34 -2.91 4.77
C GLN A 132 11.94 -2.85 3.29
N CYS A 133 11.25 -1.79 2.88
CA CYS A 133 10.87 -1.61 1.48
C CYS A 133 12.11 -1.44 0.58
N SER A 134 13.13 -0.74 1.04
CA SER A 134 14.40 -0.64 0.32
C SER A 134 15.06 -2.01 0.14
N LEU A 135 15.14 -2.83 1.20
CA LEU A 135 15.70 -4.19 1.14
C LEU A 135 14.90 -5.12 0.22
N ILE A 136 13.56 -5.04 0.25
CA ILE A 136 12.71 -5.76 -0.72
C ILE A 136 13.09 -5.36 -2.15
N GLY A 137 13.36 -4.06 -2.36
CA GLY A 137 13.83 -3.55 -3.64
C GLY A 137 15.18 -4.14 -4.06
N ASP A 138 16.14 -4.28 -3.14
CA ASP A 138 17.47 -4.83 -3.44
C ASP A 138 17.38 -6.30 -3.83
N TYR A 139 16.72 -7.14 -3.03
CA TYR A 139 16.53 -8.56 -3.36
C TYR A 139 15.71 -8.77 -4.64
N GLY A 140 14.67 -7.96 -4.84
CA GLY A 140 13.86 -8.02 -6.04
C GLY A 140 14.60 -7.54 -7.29
N LEU A 141 15.57 -6.60 -7.16
CA LEU A 141 16.45 -6.21 -8.25
C LEU A 141 17.31 -7.37 -8.74
N GLU A 142 17.90 -8.16 -7.83
CA GLU A 142 18.67 -9.36 -8.18
C GLU A 142 17.80 -10.36 -8.98
N ILE A 143 16.53 -10.51 -8.58
CA ILE A 143 15.57 -11.35 -9.30
C ILE A 143 15.32 -10.77 -10.70
N ILE A 144 15.04 -9.47 -10.83
CA ILE A 144 14.83 -8.82 -12.13
C ILE A 144 16.04 -9.03 -13.03
N GLU A 145 17.24 -8.81 -12.52
CA GLU A 145 18.50 -8.98 -13.28
C GLU A 145 18.67 -10.40 -13.80
N SER A 146 18.28 -11.41 -13.02
CA SER A 146 18.36 -12.81 -13.43
C SER A 146 17.41 -13.18 -14.60
N HIS A 147 16.40 -12.35 -14.86
CA HIS A 147 15.43 -12.56 -15.93
C HIS A 147 15.70 -11.73 -17.19
N ILE A 148 16.69 -10.83 -17.19
CA ILE A 148 17.06 -10.04 -18.37
C ILE A 148 17.69 -10.96 -19.43
N LYS A 149 17.16 -10.90 -20.63
CA LYS A 149 17.66 -11.67 -21.78
C LYS A 149 18.17 -10.72 -22.86
N ASN A 150 19.47 -10.81 -23.20
CA ASN A 150 20.07 -10.10 -24.35
C ASN A 150 19.79 -8.58 -24.36
N ASP A 151 19.97 -7.90 -23.24
CA ASP A 151 19.75 -6.44 -23.08
C ASP A 151 18.39 -5.93 -23.60
N LYS A 152 17.36 -6.78 -23.56
CA LYS A 152 16.00 -6.40 -23.92
C LYS A 152 15.27 -5.76 -22.74
N THR A 153 14.31 -4.90 -23.07
CA THR A 153 13.33 -4.39 -22.10
C THR A 153 12.70 -5.54 -21.35
N ILE A 154 12.73 -5.50 -20.00
CA ILE A 154 12.02 -6.44 -19.16
C ILE A 154 10.60 -5.94 -18.91
N ASN A 155 9.60 -6.77 -19.23
CA ASN A 155 8.19 -6.45 -19.13
C ASN A 155 7.58 -7.08 -17.86
N ILE A 156 7.22 -6.27 -16.91
CA ILE A 156 6.71 -6.70 -15.59
C ILE A 156 5.23 -6.38 -15.49
N LEU A 157 4.40 -7.37 -15.13
CA LEU A 157 2.99 -7.15 -14.83
C LEU A 157 2.80 -6.98 -13.33
N THR A 158 2.04 -5.95 -12.94
CA THR A 158 1.66 -5.72 -11.55
C THR A 158 0.16 -5.46 -11.40
N HIS A 159 -0.36 -5.73 -10.19
CA HIS A 159 -1.78 -5.62 -9.88
C HIS A 159 -1.99 -4.86 -8.56
N CYS A 160 -3.00 -4.00 -8.49
CA CYS A 160 -3.27 -3.10 -7.38
C CYS A 160 -2.21 -1.99 -7.25
N ASN A 161 -2.03 -1.48 -6.04
CA ASN A 161 -0.96 -0.58 -5.71
C ASN A 161 -0.17 -1.11 -4.50
N ALA A 162 1.05 -1.51 -4.76
CA ALA A 162 2.05 -1.93 -3.76
C ALA A 162 3.37 -1.15 -3.95
N GLY A 163 3.24 0.12 -4.34
CA GLY A 163 4.33 1.08 -4.44
C GLY A 163 4.48 1.92 -3.17
N TRP A 164 5.23 3.01 -3.28
CA TRP A 164 5.54 3.87 -2.15
C TRP A 164 4.32 4.56 -1.54
N LEU A 165 3.26 4.78 -2.32
CA LEU A 165 1.98 5.29 -1.81
C LEU A 165 1.29 4.32 -0.85
N ALA A 166 1.59 3.02 -0.89
CA ALA A 166 1.06 2.02 0.04
C ALA A 166 1.92 1.85 1.30
N CYS A 167 3.12 2.40 1.27
CA CYS A 167 4.13 2.35 2.31
C CYS A 167 4.49 3.79 2.74
N VAL A 168 5.69 3.99 3.25
CA VAL A 168 6.23 5.34 3.50
C VAL A 168 7.05 5.79 2.30
N ASP A 169 7.95 4.90 1.83
CA ASP A 169 8.80 5.10 0.67
C ASP A 169 9.05 3.75 -0.03
N TRP A 170 9.59 3.74 -1.27
CA TRP A 170 9.91 2.62 -2.14
C TRP A 170 8.71 1.75 -2.54
N GLY A 171 7.87 1.34 -1.59
CA GLY A 171 6.84 0.32 -1.79
C GLY A 171 7.38 -1.11 -1.62
N THR A 172 6.52 -2.09 -1.82
CA THR A 172 6.92 -3.51 -1.81
C THR A 172 7.12 -4.03 -3.23
N ALA A 173 6.06 -4.26 -3.99
CA ALA A 173 6.16 -4.78 -5.36
C ALA A 173 6.83 -3.83 -6.35
N LEU A 174 6.72 -2.51 -6.15
CA LEU A 174 7.34 -1.54 -7.05
C LEU A 174 8.76 -1.18 -6.67
N ALA A 175 9.22 -1.46 -5.44
CA ALA A 175 10.59 -1.17 -5.02
C ALA A 175 11.66 -1.79 -5.93
N PRO A 176 11.58 -3.09 -6.32
CA PRO A 176 12.49 -3.68 -7.29
C PRO A 176 12.49 -2.96 -8.64
N ILE A 177 11.31 -2.54 -9.09
CA ILE A 177 11.14 -1.84 -10.38
C ILE A 177 11.84 -0.47 -10.35
N TYR A 178 11.65 0.28 -9.26
CA TYR A 178 12.34 1.57 -9.09
C TYR A 178 13.84 1.41 -9.03
N LYS A 179 14.34 0.39 -8.32
CA LYS A 179 15.78 0.13 -8.24
C LYS A 179 16.36 -0.30 -9.59
N ALA A 180 15.64 -1.14 -10.34
CA ALA A 180 16.03 -1.53 -11.69
C ALA A 180 16.11 -0.30 -12.63
N TYR A 181 15.08 0.54 -12.62
CA TYR A 181 15.06 1.78 -13.40
C TYR A 181 16.21 2.72 -13.00
N ASN A 182 16.42 2.95 -11.70
CA ASN A 182 17.49 3.80 -11.20
C ASN A 182 18.90 3.27 -11.54
N LYS A 183 19.04 1.95 -11.75
CA LYS A 183 20.28 1.29 -12.21
C LYS A 183 20.47 1.41 -13.74
N GLY A 184 19.48 1.94 -14.47
CA GLY A 184 19.52 2.09 -15.92
C GLY A 184 19.04 0.86 -16.70
N ILE A 185 18.37 -0.09 -16.03
CA ILE A 185 17.74 -1.24 -16.69
C ILE A 185 16.50 -0.75 -17.42
N ASP A 186 16.33 -1.16 -18.67
CA ASP A 186 15.15 -0.85 -19.46
C ASP A 186 13.96 -1.71 -18.98
N VAL A 187 13.08 -1.09 -18.19
CA VAL A 187 11.90 -1.71 -17.58
C VAL A 187 10.64 -1.12 -18.16
N HIS A 188 9.69 -1.97 -18.55
CA HIS A 188 8.32 -1.58 -18.88
C HIS A 188 7.34 -2.29 -17.95
N VAL A 189 6.33 -1.57 -17.44
CA VAL A 189 5.36 -2.09 -16.48
C VAL A 189 3.96 -2.12 -17.06
N TRP A 190 3.38 -3.32 -17.18
CA TRP A 190 1.95 -3.51 -17.42
C TRP A 190 1.21 -3.32 -16.09
N VAL A 191 0.38 -2.30 -16.01
CA VAL A 191 -0.37 -1.94 -14.80
C VAL A 191 -1.83 -2.29 -14.99
N ASP A 192 -2.33 -3.32 -14.29
CA ASP A 192 -3.75 -3.60 -14.20
C ASP A 192 -4.49 -2.39 -13.61
N GLU A 193 -5.61 -1.95 -14.20
CA GLU A 193 -6.41 -0.84 -13.66
C GLU A 193 -6.90 -1.09 -12.23
N THR A 194 -7.13 -2.35 -11.89
CA THR A 194 -7.51 -2.86 -10.57
C THR A 194 -8.88 -2.36 -10.09
N ARG A 195 -9.92 -2.79 -10.80
CA ARG A 195 -11.30 -2.60 -10.32
C ARG A 195 -11.51 -3.32 -8.97
N PRO A 196 -12.47 -2.85 -8.09
CA PRO A 196 -13.39 -1.72 -8.32
C PRO A 196 -12.82 -0.33 -8.04
N ARG A 197 -11.79 -0.18 -7.16
CA ARG A 197 -11.29 1.14 -6.74
C ARG A 197 -10.21 1.75 -7.64
N SER A 198 -9.83 1.05 -8.69
CA SER A 198 -8.86 1.51 -9.70
C SER A 198 -7.50 1.94 -9.10
N GLN A 199 -7.00 1.19 -8.07
CA GLN A 199 -5.71 1.53 -7.45
C GLN A 199 -4.53 1.43 -8.42
N GLY A 200 -4.60 0.54 -9.42
CA GLY A 200 -3.61 0.49 -10.48
C GLY A 200 -3.63 1.75 -11.33
N ALA A 201 -4.80 2.13 -11.82
CA ALA A 201 -4.97 3.31 -12.67
C ALA A 201 -4.68 4.62 -11.92
N ALA A 202 -5.25 4.78 -10.71
CA ALA A 202 -5.16 6.03 -9.98
C ALA A 202 -3.83 6.23 -9.25
N LEU A 203 -3.17 5.15 -8.82
CA LEU A 203 -2.01 5.24 -7.95
C LEU A 203 -0.76 4.65 -8.61
N THR A 204 -0.78 3.37 -9.04
CA THR A 204 0.41 2.70 -9.58
C THR A 204 0.91 3.35 -10.87
N ALA A 205 0.04 3.57 -11.84
CA ALA A 205 0.41 4.23 -13.08
C ALA A 205 0.90 5.66 -12.84
N TRP A 206 0.25 6.38 -11.90
CA TRP A 206 0.64 7.72 -11.52
C TRP A 206 2.04 7.76 -10.88
N GLU A 207 2.31 6.93 -9.86
CA GLU A 207 3.61 6.97 -9.18
C GLU A 207 4.76 6.50 -10.07
N LEU A 208 4.55 5.50 -10.93
CA LEU A 208 5.54 5.08 -11.93
C LEU A 208 5.85 6.20 -12.91
N SER A 209 4.81 6.84 -13.47
CA SER A 209 4.96 7.94 -14.44
C SER A 209 5.67 9.15 -13.80
N LYS A 210 5.34 9.49 -12.54
CA LYS A 210 5.99 10.58 -11.82
C LYS A 210 7.48 10.33 -11.53
N HIS A 211 7.86 9.07 -11.38
CA HIS A 211 9.27 8.66 -11.22
C HIS A 211 10.01 8.55 -12.55
N GLY A 212 9.29 8.45 -13.67
CA GLY A 212 9.84 8.33 -15.04
C GLY A 212 9.89 6.89 -15.57
N VAL A 213 9.32 5.90 -14.86
CA VAL A 213 9.29 4.51 -15.29
C VAL A 213 8.25 4.31 -16.38
N ASN A 214 8.65 3.71 -17.50
CA ASN A 214 7.75 3.37 -18.59
C ASN A 214 6.66 2.40 -18.14
N ASN A 215 5.40 2.75 -18.38
CA ASN A 215 4.28 1.90 -18.00
C ASN A 215 3.10 2.03 -18.96
N THR A 216 2.28 1.00 -19.01
CA THR A 216 1.03 0.97 -19.78
C THR A 216 -0.09 0.49 -18.89
N LEU A 217 -1.12 1.32 -18.74
CA LEU A 217 -2.35 0.95 -18.06
C LEU A 217 -3.16 -0.01 -18.93
N ILE A 218 -3.60 -1.12 -18.35
CA ILE A 218 -4.41 -2.14 -19.01
C ILE A 218 -5.66 -2.46 -18.19
N VAL A 219 -6.72 -2.95 -18.86
CA VAL A 219 -7.87 -3.52 -18.16
C VAL A 219 -7.47 -4.81 -17.46
N ASP A 220 -8.10 -5.11 -16.31
CA ASP A 220 -7.71 -6.23 -15.45
C ASP A 220 -7.65 -7.59 -16.18
N ASN A 221 -8.50 -7.81 -17.17
CA ASN A 221 -8.54 -9.08 -17.90
C ASN A 221 -7.51 -9.18 -19.05
N ALA A 222 -6.83 -8.08 -19.42
CA ALA A 222 -5.84 -8.09 -20.49
C ALA A 222 -4.53 -8.81 -20.09
N GLY A 223 -4.22 -8.89 -18.79
CA GLY A 223 -2.99 -9.52 -18.31
C GLY A 223 -2.79 -10.95 -18.82
N GLY A 224 -3.82 -11.80 -18.78
CA GLY A 224 -3.75 -13.16 -19.30
C GLY A 224 -3.49 -13.22 -20.82
N HIS A 225 -4.11 -12.32 -21.58
CA HIS A 225 -3.86 -12.21 -23.04
C HIS A 225 -2.40 -11.80 -23.33
N LEU A 226 -1.86 -10.84 -22.57
CA LEU A 226 -0.46 -10.42 -22.73
C LEU A 226 0.51 -11.56 -22.41
N MET A 227 0.22 -12.35 -21.37
CA MET A 227 1.00 -13.53 -21.00
C MET A 227 1.02 -14.58 -22.11
N GLN A 228 -0.15 -14.93 -22.67
CA GLN A 228 -0.27 -15.86 -23.79
C GLN A 228 0.49 -15.42 -25.04
N ASN A 229 0.66 -14.11 -25.22
CA ASN A 229 1.39 -13.55 -26.37
C ASN A 229 2.88 -13.26 -26.08
N GLY A 230 3.41 -13.77 -24.96
CA GLY A 230 4.83 -13.62 -24.60
C GLY A 230 5.26 -12.17 -24.33
N LYS A 231 4.33 -11.30 -23.90
CA LYS A 231 4.57 -9.88 -23.63
C LYS A 231 4.80 -9.58 -22.14
N VAL A 232 4.87 -10.59 -21.29
CA VAL A 232 5.14 -10.48 -19.86
C VAL A 232 6.27 -11.44 -19.53
N ASP A 233 7.34 -10.91 -18.95
CA ASP A 233 8.50 -11.69 -18.53
C ASP A 233 8.36 -12.21 -17.10
N MET A 234 7.68 -11.42 -16.23
CA MET A 234 7.41 -11.78 -14.85
C MET A 234 6.24 -10.98 -14.27
N CYS A 235 5.65 -11.49 -13.20
CA CYS A 235 4.66 -10.77 -12.41
C CYS A 235 5.24 -10.46 -11.03
N ILE A 236 5.01 -9.23 -10.51
CA ILE A 236 5.33 -8.85 -9.13
C ILE A 236 4.12 -8.15 -8.53
N VAL A 237 3.61 -8.67 -7.40
CA VAL A 237 2.47 -8.10 -6.68
C VAL A 237 2.79 -7.94 -5.20
N GLY A 238 1.99 -7.17 -4.47
CA GLY A 238 2.06 -7.09 -3.01
C GLY A 238 1.22 -8.18 -2.33
N SER A 239 1.05 -8.04 -1.01
CA SER A 239 0.16 -8.87 -0.21
C SER A 239 -0.55 -8.05 0.84
N ASP A 240 -1.84 -8.33 1.07
CA ASP A 240 -2.59 -7.81 2.21
C ASP A 240 -2.40 -8.69 3.45
N ARG A 241 -2.20 -10.01 3.25
CA ARG A 241 -1.90 -10.99 4.30
C ARG A 241 -1.32 -12.27 3.69
N THR A 242 -0.27 -12.78 4.29
CA THR A 242 0.34 -14.06 3.90
C THR A 242 0.36 -15.01 5.11
N THR A 243 0.00 -16.28 4.91
CA THR A 243 0.04 -17.29 5.97
C THR A 243 1.46 -17.82 6.18
N SER A 244 1.68 -18.55 7.29
CA SER A 244 2.96 -19.23 7.58
C SER A 244 3.30 -20.33 6.58
N SER A 245 2.32 -20.86 5.85
CA SER A 245 2.51 -21.84 4.77
C SER A 245 2.74 -21.23 3.39
N GLY A 246 2.62 -19.90 3.26
CA GLY A 246 2.82 -19.18 2.01
C GLY A 246 1.55 -18.91 1.20
N ASP A 247 0.34 -19.17 1.72
CA ASP A 247 -0.88 -18.74 1.07
C ASP A 247 -0.97 -17.20 1.10
N VAL A 248 -1.20 -16.58 -0.05
CA VAL A 248 -1.24 -15.13 -0.22
C VAL A 248 -2.65 -14.64 -0.44
N CYS A 249 -3.12 -13.76 0.43
CA CYS A 249 -4.32 -12.95 0.22
C CYS A 249 -3.90 -11.56 -0.25
N ASN A 250 -4.40 -11.16 -1.41
CA ASN A 250 -4.14 -9.85 -2.00
C ASN A 250 -5.39 -9.35 -2.73
N LYS A 251 -5.29 -8.20 -3.36
CA LYS A 251 -6.39 -7.57 -4.12
C LYS A 251 -7.07 -8.57 -5.06
N ILE A 252 -8.41 -8.51 -5.10
CA ILE A 252 -9.22 -9.31 -6.03
C ILE A 252 -8.67 -9.20 -7.45
N GLY A 253 -8.55 -10.33 -8.15
CA GLY A 253 -7.87 -10.45 -9.45
C GLY A 253 -6.48 -11.10 -9.37
N THR A 254 -5.81 -11.08 -8.22
CA THR A 254 -4.47 -11.68 -8.05
C THR A 254 -4.45 -13.17 -8.33
N TYR A 255 -5.44 -13.93 -7.85
CA TYR A 255 -5.56 -15.37 -8.12
C TYR A 255 -5.64 -15.67 -9.63
N MET A 256 -6.45 -14.91 -10.36
CA MET A 256 -6.55 -15.06 -11.83
C MET A 256 -5.20 -14.78 -12.53
N LYS A 257 -4.46 -13.75 -12.08
CA LYS A 257 -3.12 -13.45 -12.62
C LYS A 257 -2.13 -14.56 -12.33
N ALA A 258 -2.15 -15.12 -11.12
CA ALA A 258 -1.29 -16.23 -10.73
C ALA A 258 -1.59 -17.49 -11.57
N LEU A 259 -2.86 -17.80 -11.82
CA LEU A 259 -3.24 -18.91 -12.71
C LEU A 259 -2.79 -18.69 -14.15
N CYS A 260 -2.99 -17.48 -14.69
CA CYS A 260 -2.52 -17.17 -16.04
C CYS A 260 -0.99 -17.23 -16.14
N ALA A 261 -0.27 -16.75 -15.13
CA ALA A 261 1.19 -16.83 -15.09
C ALA A 261 1.67 -18.29 -15.04
N TYR A 262 1.03 -19.12 -14.21
CA TYR A 262 1.34 -20.55 -14.11
C TYR A 262 1.10 -21.28 -15.45
N ASP A 263 -0.04 -21.05 -16.09
CA ASP A 263 -0.40 -21.65 -17.38
C ASP A 263 0.57 -21.27 -18.50
N ASN A 264 1.19 -20.09 -18.41
CA ASN A 264 2.14 -19.59 -19.41
C ASN A 264 3.62 -19.70 -18.97
N ASN A 265 3.93 -20.40 -17.87
CA ASN A 265 5.28 -20.55 -17.32
C ASN A 265 5.99 -19.22 -17.03
N ILE A 266 5.24 -18.21 -16.57
CA ILE A 266 5.76 -16.90 -16.20
C ILE A 266 5.97 -16.88 -14.69
N PRO A 267 7.15 -16.49 -14.20
CA PRO A 267 7.42 -16.38 -12.78
C PRO A 267 6.52 -15.33 -12.12
N PHE A 268 5.97 -15.68 -10.95
CA PHE A 268 5.05 -14.86 -10.19
C PHE A 268 5.58 -14.64 -8.78
N TYR A 269 5.94 -13.41 -8.46
CA TYR A 269 6.54 -13.03 -7.19
C TYR A 269 5.58 -12.20 -6.35
N VAL A 270 5.66 -12.40 -5.04
CA VAL A 270 4.92 -11.61 -4.05
C VAL A 270 5.91 -10.92 -3.13
N ALA A 271 5.89 -9.60 -3.13
CA ALA A 271 6.79 -8.77 -2.35
C ALA A 271 6.05 -8.18 -1.14
N LEU A 272 6.52 -8.49 0.06
CA LEU A 272 5.85 -8.13 1.31
C LEU A 272 6.85 -7.95 2.47
N PRO A 273 6.56 -7.07 3.45
CA PRO A 273 7.31 -6.99 4.70
C PRO A 273 6.88 -8.08 5.68
N GLU A 274 7.71 -8.35 6.67
CA GLU A 274 7.45 -9.34 7.73
C GLU A 274 6.10 -9.13 8.43
N SER A 275 5.70 -7.87 8.66
CA SER A 275 4.44 -7.51 9.33
C SER A 275 3.18 -8.02 8.61
N THR A 276 3.27 -8.29 7.31
CA THR A 276 2.17 -8.85 6.51
C THR A 276 2.02 -10.37 6.68
N ILE A 277 3.02 -11.05 7.29
CA ILE A 277 2.97 -12.49 7.52
C ILE A 277 2.24 -12.79 8.82
N ASP A 278 1.16 -13.57 8.73
CA ASP A 278 0.45 -14.12 9.89
C ASP A 278 0.98 -15.51 10.22
N PHE A 279 1.94 -15.57 11.14
CA PHE A 279 2.56 -16.81 11.58
C PHE A 279 1.61 -17.75 12.33
N ASN A 280 0.47 -17.26 12.82
CA ASN A 280 -0.53 -18.07 13.52
C ASN A 280 -1.50 -18.77 12.57
N LEU A 281 -1.49 -18.41 11.29
CA LEU A 281 -2.39 -18.93 10.29
C LEU A 281 -1.63 -19.80 9.28
N THR A 282 -2.00 -21.09 9.21
CA THR A 282 -1.37 -22.07 8.31
C THR A 282 -2.11 -22.28 6.99
N SER A 283 -3.34 -21.76 6.84
CA SER A 283 -4.11 -21.85 5.60
C SER A 283 -4.94 -20.60 5.41
N GLY A 284 -4.89 -20.02 4.21
CA GLY A 284 -5.58 -18.77 3.89
C GLY A 284 -7.01 -18.96 3.42
N VAL A 285 -7.26 -20.00 2.61
CA VAL A 285 -8.57 -20.25 2.00
C VAL A 285 -9.62 -20.50 3.08
N ASN A 286 -10.72 -19.74 3.05
CA ASN A 286 -11.82 -19.77 4.00
C ASN A 286 -11.46 -19.39 5.46
N LYS A 287 -10.23 -18.98 5.74
CA LYS A 287 -9.82 -18.55 7.09
C LYS A 287 -9.42 -17.09 7.16
N ILE A 288 -8.93 -16.52 6.05
CA ILE A 288 -8.70 -15.07 5.97
C ILE A 288 -10.05 -14.42 5.68
N GLU A 289 -10.45 -13.52 6.57
CA GLU A 289 -11.67 -12.72 6.37
C GLU A 289 -11.47 -11.76 5.20
N ILE A 290 -12.40 -11.82 4.24
CA ILE A 290 -12.42 -10.93 3.08
C ILE A 290 -13.40 -9.79 3.37
N GLU A 291 -12.94 -8.56 3.29
CA GLU A 291 -13.75 -7.37 3.50
C GLU A 291 -14.77 -7.22 2.36
N GLU A 292 -16.06 -7.35 2.69
CA GLU A 292 -17.14 -6.97 1.78
C GLU A 292 -17.41 -5.46 1.89
N ARG A 293 -17.46 -4.80 0.74
CA ARG A 293 -17.56 -3.34 0.68
C ARG A 293 -18.83 -2.90 -0.03
N ALA A 294 -19.13 -1.58 0.06
CA ALA A 294 -20.33 -1.01 -0.51
C ALA A 294 -20.38 -1.21 -2.04
N GLN A 295 -21.56 -1.52 -2.56
CA GLN A 295 -21.81 -1.78 -3.98
C GLN A 295 -21.45 -0.56 -4.87
N GLU A 296 -21.47 0.63 -4.32
CA GLU A 296 -21.10 1.87 -5.01
C GLU A 296 -19.68 1.83 -5.55
N GLU A 297 -18.78 1.08 -4.91
CA GLU A 297 -17.41 0.91 -5.40
C GLU A 297 -17.38 0.20 -6.77
N VAL A 298 -18.34 -0.68 -7.06
CA VAL A 298 -18.48 -1.36 -8.34
C VAL A 298 -19.32 -0.56 -9.33
N THR A 299 -20.39 0.06 -8.87
CA THR A 299 -21.39 0.72 -9.73
C THR A 299 -21.00 2.14 -10.15
N LEU A 300 -20.01 2.73 -9.49
CA LEU A 300 -19.48 4.06 -9.81
C LEU A 300 -18.02 3.98 -10.29
N VAL A 301 -17.65 4.91 -11.16
CA VAL A 301 -16.27 5.20 -11.52
C VAL A 301 -15.96 6.66 -11.22
N ARG A 302 -14.81 6.89 -10.62
CA ARG A 302 -14.32 8.23 -10.31
C ARG A 302 -13.49 8.76 -11.46
N GLY A 303 -13.71 10.00 -11.85
CA GLY A 303 -12.98 10.67 -12.90
C GLY A 303 -13.13 12.19 -12.85
N ILE A 304 -12.61 12.86 -13.85
CA ILE A 304 -12.77 14.31 -14.05
C ILE A 304 -13.85 14.52 -15.14
N ASN A 305 -14.82 15.39 -14.85
CA ASN A 305 -15.81 15.80 -15.85
C ASN A 305 -15.26 16.88 -16.80
N GLU A 306 -16.06 17.25 -17.79
CA GLU A 306 -15.70 18.29 -18.78
C GLU A 306 -15.36 19.66 -18.17
N LEU A 307 -15.80 19.94 -16.95
CA LEU A 307 -15.50 21.17 -16.20
C LEU A 307 -14.22 21.06 -15.33
N GLY A 308 -13.46 19.96 -15.47
CA GLY A 308 -12.25 19.72 -14.68
C GLY A 308 -12.52 19.34 -13.22
N LYS A 309 -13.76 19.00 -12.83
CA LYS A 309 -14.12 18.64 -11.46
C LYS A 309 -14.11 17.13 -11.27
N ILE A 310 -13.51 16.68 -10.17
CA ILE A 310 -13.56 15.26 -9.76
C ILE A 310 -15.01 14.90 -9.44
N CYS A 311 -15.53 13.85 -10.05
CA CYS A 311 -16.89 13.35 -9.82
C CYS A 311 -16.95 11.83 -9.92
N ASN A 312 -18.02 11.24 -9.38
CA ASN A 312 -18.36 9.85 -9.56
C ASN A 312 -19.41 9.71 -10.66
N VAL A 313 -19.15 8.84 -11.63
CA VAL A 313 -20.05 8.57 -12.75
C VAL A 313 -20.62 7.17 -12.58
N LYS A 314 -21.94 7.05 -12.74
CA LYS A 314 -22.65 5.77 -12.70
C LYS A 314 -22.41 5.03 -14.02
N ILE A 315 -21.98 3.76 -13.93
CA ILE A 315 -21.61 2.94 -15.11
C ILE A 315 -22.57 1.76 -15.35
N THR A 316 -23.60 1.62 -14.52
CA THR A 316 -24.57 0.54 -14.61
C THR A 316 -25.96 1.05 -14.28
N PRO A 317 -27.05 0.43 -14.76
CA PRO A 317 -28.40 0.72 -14.30
C PRO A 317 -28.52 0.55 -12.78
N ASN A 318 -29.56 1.15 -12.20
CA ASN A 318 -29.88 0.92 -10.80
C ASN A 318 -30.28 -0.55 -10.58
N PHE A 319 -29.74 -1.14 -9.54
CA PHE A 319 -30.24 -2.37 -8.96
C PHE A 319 -31.07 -2.02 -7.73
#